data_36f953def3a1c72e574fff19c9f5516b
#
_entry.id   36f953def3a1c72e574fff19c9f5516b
#
_cell.length_a   1.000
_cell.length_b   1.000
_cell.length_c   1.000
_cell.angle_alpha   90.00
_cell.angle_beta   90.00
_cell.angle_gamma   90.00
#
_symmetry.space_group_name_H-M   'P 1'
#
loop_
_entity.id
_entity.type
_entity.pdbx_description
1 polymer ?
#
loop_
_entity_poly.entity_id
_entity_poly.type
_entity_poly.pdbx_seq_one_letter_code
_entity_poly.pdbx_strand_id
1 'polypeptide(L)'
;MNEGRNSMPRYLLALDQGTTSSRAILFDEMQNIVTLAQKEFTQYYPQSGWVEHNPMEIYSSIYGVMMEVISQSDIHARDIAAIGITNQRETTVVWDKTTGKPIYNAIVWQCRRTASICDELERRGLRDYIKKTTGLVLDAYFSGTKIKWILDHVPGAREKAERGELLFGTVDTWLIWKLTDGKVHITDYTNASRTMLYDIHKLCWDERLLRELGIPASMLPAVRNSSEVYGTCNIQGVQVPIAGIAGDQQAALFGQCCFTPGDAKNTYGTGCFLLMNTGETAMESVHGLVTTIAVGLGGRVQYALEGSIFVGGAVIQWLRDELRFIREARDAEYFASKVPDTGGVYLVPAFTGLGAPHWDMYARGTMVGLTRGTKPEHIIRAAQESIAYQSYDLVDAMEKDAGVTLSQLRVDGGASRDGFLMQFQADMLAKPVRRPVIRETTALGAAYLAGLAVGVWKSCEELQSLWHCDVTFEPKMEPEKREKLLRGWHKAVGRSLDWEEH
;
A
#
# COMPACT_ATOMS: atom_id res chain seq x y z
N MET A 1 -8.06 -47.09 -14.04
CA MET A 1 -7.82 -47.08 -12.59
C MET A 1 -7.39 -45.68 -12.25
N ASN A 2 -8.35 -44.88 -11.76
CA ASN A 2 -8.11 -43.53 -11.27
C ASN A 2 -7.46 -43.64 -9.89
N GLU A 3 -6.17 -43.42 -9.81
CA GLU A 3 -5.54 -43.18 -8.52
C GLU A 3 -6.04 -41.83 -8.01
N GLY A 4 -7.05 -41.86 -7.16
CA GLY A 4 -7.48 -40.71 -6.41
C GLY A 4 -6.30 -40.21 -5.56
N ARG A 5 -5.72 -39.10 -5.94
CA ARG A 5 -4.83 -38.34 -5.07
C ARG A 5 -5.64 -37.88 -3.85
N ASN A 6 -5.55 -38.64 -2.80
CA ASN A 6 -5.86 -38.18 -1.45
C ASN A 6 -4.73 -37.20 -1.03
N SER A 7 -4.63 -36.06 -1.74
CA SER A 7 -3.77 -34.98 -1.25
C SER A 7 -4.48 -34.36 -0.06
N MET A 8 -3.84 -34.39 1.12
CA MET A 8 -4.34 -33.59 2.24
C MET A 8 -4.52 -32.14 1.78
N PRO A 9 -5.60 -31.46 2.20
CA PRO A 9 -5.82 -30.07 1.84
C PRO A 9 -4.60 -29.24 2.23
N ARG A 10 -4.18 -28.35 1.31
CA ARG A 10 -3.06 -27.45 1.53
C ARG A 10 -3.58 -26.07 1.84
N TYR A 11 -3.10 -25.49 2.93
CA TYR A 11 -3.50 -24.16 3.35
C TYR A 11 -2.36 -23.17 3.15
N LEU A 12 -2.69 -21.92 2.83
CA LEU A 12 -1.76 -20.82 2.75
C LEU A 12 -2.03 -19.87 3.91
N LEU A 13 -1.00 -19.54 4.67
CA LEU A 13 -1.08 -18.59 5.77
C LEU A 13 -0.54 -17.24 5.31
N ALA A 14 -1.40 -16.24 5.20
CA ALA A 14 -1.01 -14.86 4.92
C ALA A 14 -0.85 -14.07 6.22
N LEU A 15 0.28 -13.39 6.36
CA LEU A 15 0.57 -12.44 7.43
C LEU A 15 0.56 -11.04 6.84
N ASP A 16 -0.40 -10.23 7.25
CA ASP A 16 -0.59 -8.85 6.78
C ASP A 16 -0.28 -7.88 7.93
N GLN A 17 0.88 -7.22 7.82
CA GLN A 17 1.34 -6.23 8.78
C GLN A 17 0.97 -4.83 8.30
N GLY A 18 -0.22 -4.37 8.66
CA GLY A 18 -0.70 -3.03 8.32
C GLY A 18 -0.11 -1.94 9.23
N THR A 19 -0.52 -0.69 8.98
CA THR A 19 -0.03 0.46 9.76
C THR A 19 -0.55 0.46 11.18
N THR A 20 -1.79 0.04 11.42
CA THR A 20 -2.44 0.12 12.74
C THR A 20 -2.71 -1.25 13.37
N SER A 21 -2.65 -2.32 12.59
CA SER A 21 -2.97 -3.66 13.04
C SER A 21 -2.20 -4.73 12.28
N SER A 22 -2.01 -5.86 12.94
CA SER A 22 -1.49 -7.10 12.38
C SER A 22 -2.63 -8.05 12.12
N ARG A 23 -2.60 -8.75 11.00
CA ARG A 23 -3.63 -9.70 10.60
C ARG A 23 -3.00 -10.99 10.13
N ALA A 24 -3.62 -12.12 10.45
CA ALA A 24 -3.30 -13.41 9.87
C ALA A 24 -4.57 -14.01 9.25
N ILE A 25 -4.46 -14.54 8.05
CA ILE A 25 -5.57 -15.16 7.32
C ILE A 25 -5.12 -16.49 6.76
N LEU A 26 -5.90 -17.52 7.01
CA LEU A 26 -5.69 -18.85 6.48
C LEU A 26 -6.62 -19.04 5.27
N PHE A 27 -6.04 -19.34 4.11
CA PHE A 27 -6.75 -19.63 2.85
C PHE A 27 -6.61 -21.11 2.51
N ASP A 28 -7.67 -21.68 1.91
CA ASP A 28 -7.59 -22.97 1.23
C ASP A 28 -7.14 -22.82 -0.24
N GLU A 29 -6.96 -23.94 -0.95
CA GLU A 29 -6.58 -23.97 -2.37
C GLU A 29 -7.62 -23.33 -3.30
N MET A 30 -8.87 -23.20 -2.84
CA MET A 30 -9.97 -22.56 -3.55
C MET A 30 -10.10 -21.08 -3.18
N GLN A 31 -9.13 -20.52 -2.42
CA GLN A 31 -9.08 -19.14 -1.93
C GLN A 31 -10.12 -18.79 -0.86
N ASN A 32 -10.88 -19.75 -0.35
CA ASN A 32 -11.80 -19.46 0.73
C ASN A 32 -11.03 -19.07 2.00
N ILE A 33 -11.53 -18.06 2.71
CA ILE A 33 -11.02 -17.71 4.03
C ILE A 33 -11.53 -18.76 5.01
N VAL A 34 -10.61 -19.56 5.57
CA VAL A 34 -10.92 -20.57 6.57
C VAL A 34 -11.09 -19.93 7.93
N THR A 35 -10.15 -19.08 8.31
CA THR A 35 -10.19 -18.31 9.55
C THR A 35 -9.30 -17.08 9.43
N LEU A 36 -9.57 -16.07 10.26
CA LEU A 36 -8.74 -14.87 10.34
C LEU A 36 -8.66 -14.40 11.79
N ALA A 37 -7.53 -13.80 12.15
CA ALA A 37 -7.33 -13.07 13.39
C ALA A 37 -6.70 -11.70 13.10
N GLN A 38 -7.05 -10.70 13.90
CA GLN A 38 -6.53 -9.35 13.79
C GLN A 38 -6.27 -8.76 15.18
N LYS A 39 -5.17 -8.03 15.33
CA LYS A 39 -4.81 -7.34 16.55
C LYS A 39 -4.22 -5.97 16.24
N GLU A 40 -4.73 -4.94 16.88
CA GLU A 40 -4.13 -3.61 16.87
C GLU A 40 -2.87 -3.58 17.74
N PHE A 41 -1.96 -2.62 17.45
CA PHE A 41 -0.78 -2.34 18.24
C PHE A 41 -0.59 -0.83 18.42
N THR A 42 0.26 -0.45 19.38
CA THR A 42 0.39 0.92 19.81
C THR A 42 1.02 1.81 18.74
N GLN A 43 0.41 2.97 18.52
CA GLN A 43 0.94 4.05 17.69
C GLN A 43 1.60 5.08 18.61
N TYR A 44 2.84 5.48 18.31
CA TYR A 44 3.57 6.47 19.11
C TYR A 44 3.73 7.78 18.34
N TYR A 45 3.42 8.89 18.97
CA TYR A 45 3.49 10.25 18.40
C TYR A 45 4.38 11.14 19.31
N PRO A 46 5.73 10.95 19.29
CA PRO A 46 6.61 11.64 20.24
C PRO A 46 6.62 13.16 20.09
N GLN A 47 6.43 13.66 18.88
CA GLN A 47 6.37 15.08 18.53
C GLN A 47 5.38 15.30 17.38
N SER A 48 5.02 16.55 17.13
CA SER A 48 4.18 16.91 16.00
C SER A 48 4.79 16.42 14.68
N GLY A 49 4.02 15.70 13.87
CA GLY A 49 4.46 15.12 12.61
C GLY A 49 5.38 13.88 12.73
N TRP A 50 5.67 13.41 13.96
CA TRP A 50 6.44 12.20 14.19
C TRP A 50 5.52 11.01 14.43
N VAL A 51 5.81 9.89 13.78
CA VAL A 51 5.07 8.63 13.93
C VAL A 51 6.06 7.48 14.08
N GLU A 52 5.88 6.69 15.13
CA GLU A 52 6.76 5.56 15.45
C GLU A 52 5.95 4.32 15.83
N HIS A 53 6.54 3.17 15.57
CA HIS A 53 6.07 1.88 16.09
C HIS A 53 7.17 1.19 16.87
N ASN A 54 6.80 0.39 17.89
CA ASN A 54 7.75 -0.50 18.53
C ASN A 54 7.93 -1.77 17.66
N PRO A 55 9.14 -2.06 17.12
CA PRO A 55 9.33 -3.23 16.28
C PRO A 55 9.04 -4.57 16.98
N MET A 56 9.20 -4.61 18.31
CA MET A 56 8.85 -5.82 19.07
C MET A 56 7.35 -6.01 19.21
N GLU A 57 6.56 -4.92 19.29
CA GLU A 57 5.09 -5.01 19.26
C GLU A 57 4.61 -5.45 17.88
N ILE A 58 5.21 -4.94 16.79
CA ILE A 58 4.94 -5.42 15.43
C ILE A 58 5.15 -6.94 15.35
N TYR A 59 6.31 -7.44 15.79
CA TYR A 59 6.59 -8.87 15.77
C TYR A 59 5.66 -9.66 16.68
N SER A 60 5.46 -9.24 17.91
CA SER A 60 4.62 -9.98 18.88
C SER A 60 3.16 -10.02 18.46
N SER A 61 2.64 -8.94 17.86
CA SER A 61 1.26 -8.91 17.37
C SER A 61 1.06 -9.82 16.16
N ILE A 62 2.00 -9.82 15.19
CA ILE A 62 1.93 -10.72 14.02
C ILE A 62 2.06 -12.19 14.44
N TYR A 63 3.00 -12.48 15.34
CA TYR A 63 3.16 -13.83 15.88
C TYR A 63 1.91 -14.28 16.66
N GLY A 64 1.33 -13.38 17.45
CA GLY A 64 0.10 -13.64 18.20
C GLY A 64 -1.08 -14.00 17.31
N VAL A 65 -1.37 -13.19 16.27
CA VAL A 65 -2.48 -13.49 15.34
C VAL A 65 -2.21 -14.73 14.48
N MET A 66 -0.94 -15.01 14.15
CA MET A 66 -0.54 -16.26 13.49
C MET A 66 -0.89 -17.49 14.33
N MET A 67 -0.53 -17.47 15.61
CA MET A 67 -0.84 -18.57 16.52
C MET A 67 -2.34 -18.68 16.82
N GLU A 68 -3.03 -17.55 16.89
CA GLU A 68 -4.48 -17.49 17.10
C GLU A 68 -5.24 -18.16 15.95
N VAL A 69 -4.91 -17.83 14.70
CA VAL A 69 -5.51 -18.44 13.50
C VAL A 69 -5.34 -19.96 13.50
N ILE A 70 -4.15 -20.46 13.86
CA ILE A 70 -3.87 -21.89 13.93
C ILE A 70 -4.67 -22.54 15.05
N SER A 71 -4.76 -21.91 16.22
CA SER A 71 -5.49 -22.46 17.37
C SER A 71 -7.01 -22.44 17.21
N GLN A 72 -7.55 -21.51 16.42
CA GLN A 72 -8.99 -21.40 16.14
C GLN A 72 -9.45 -22.32 15.00
N SER A 73 -8.51 -22.84 14.22
CA SER A 73 -8.78 -23.77 13.13
C SER A 73 -8.51 -25.21 13.59
N ASP A 74 -9.22 -26.18 13.03
CA ASP A 74 -8.91 -27.60 13.20
C ASP A 74 -7.71 -28.06 12.33
N ILE A 75 -6.84 -27.09 11.92
CA ILE A 75 -5.74 -27.29 10.99
C ILE A 75 -4.44 -27.37 11.77
N HIS A 76 -3.63 -28.38 11.47
CA HIS A 76 -2.30 -28.51 12.05
C HIS A 76 -1.25 -27.73 11.24
N ALA A 77 -0.18 -27.29 11.89
CA ALA A 77 0.92 -26.59 11.23
C ALA A 77 1.51 -27.34 10.02
N ARG A 78 1.46 -28.69 10.04
CA ARG A 78 1.90 -29.56 8.92
C ARG A 78 1.03 -29.46 7.67
N ASP A 79 -0.21 -28.94 7.80
CA ASP A 79 -1.15 -28.79 6.69
C ASP A 79 -0.99 -27.42 6.01
N ILE A 80 -0.18 -26.53 6.60
CA ILE A 80 0.16 -25.22 6.04
C ILE A 80 1.30 -25.41 5.04
N ALA A 81 1.02 -25.19 3.77
CA ALA A 81 1.98 -25.35 2.69
C ALA A 81 3.07 -24.26 2.70
N ALA A 82 2.68 -23.01 2.97
CA ALA A 82 3.61 -21.90 3.08
C ALA A 82 2.99 -20.68 3.77
N ILE A 83 3.88 -19.76 4.17
CA ILE A 83 3.57 -18.42 4.70
C ILE A 83 3.86 -17.39 3.63
N GLY A 84 2.91 -16.49 3.36
CA GLY A 84 3.10 -15.25 2.62
C GLY A 84 3.07 -14.05 3.56
N ILE A 85 3.96 -13.07 3.33
CA ILE A 85 4.07 -11.87 4.15
C ILE A 85 3.78 -10.65 3.28
N THR A 86 2.89 -9.79 3.76
CA THR A 86 2.69 -8.45 3.20
C THR A 86 2.75 -7.43 4.33
N ASN A 87 3.15 -6.20 4.01
CA ASN A 87 3.48 -5.21 5.04
C ASN A 87 3.22 -3.79 4.58
N GLN A 88 2.96 -2.91 5.56
CA GLN A 88 3.13 -1.47 5.38
C GLN A 88 4.53 -1.19 4.84
N ARG A 89 4.63 -0.44 3.75
CA ARG A 89 5.91 -0.17 3.07
C ARG A 89 6.68 0.95 3.77
N GLU A 90 7.91 1.18 3.39
CA GLU A 90 8.81 2.28 3.77
C GLU A 90 9.14 2.39 5.27
N THR A 91 8.33 1.84 6.16
CA THR A 91 8.56 1.85 7.61
C THR A 91 9.89 1.20 7.91
N THR A 92 10.77 1.94 8.61
CA THR A 92 12.20 1.66 8.73
C THR A 92 12.54 1.08 10.09
N VAL A 93 13.16 -0.09 10.11
CA VAL A 93 13.68 -0.73 11.33
C VAL A 93 15.20 -0.89 11.21
N VAL A 94 15.92 -0.52 12.29
CA VAL A 94 17.37 -0.76 12.43
C VAL A 94 17.61 -1.52 13.71
N TRP A 95 18.38 -2.60 13.64
CA TRP A 95 18.66 -3.44 14.80
C TRP A 95 20.10 -3.92 14.84
N ASP A 96 20.54 -4.27 16.04
CA ASP A 96 21.84 -4.87 16.28
C ASP A 96 21.82 -6.35 15.83
N LYS A 97 22.74 -6.68 14.93
CA LYS A 97 22.85 -8.00 14.31
C LYS A 97 23.09 -9.13 15.30
N THR A 98 23.84 -8.86 16.36
CA THR A 98 24.25 -9.87 17.35
C THR A 98 23.14 -10.13 18.37
N THR A 99 22.50 -9.07 18.86
CA THR A 99 21.47 -9.17 19.89
C THR A 99 20.06 -9.34 19.33
N GLY A 100 19.85 -9.02 18.06
CA GLY A 100 18.53 -8.97 17.42
C GLY A 100 17.61 -7.90 18.00
N LYS A 101 18.15 -6.92 18.77
CA LYS A 101 17.37 -5.85 19.39
C LYS A 101 17.33 -4.62 18.50
N PRO A 102 16.15 -4.01 18.27
CA PRO A 102 16.06 -2.70 17.64
C PRO A 102 16.85 -1.66 18.43
N ILE A 103 17.57 -0.78 17.73
CA ILE A 103 18.34 0.32 18.37
C ILE A 103 17.49 1.57 18.56
N TYR A 104 16.34 1.63 17.84
CA TYR A 104 15.35 2.71 17.91
C TYR A 104 13.97 2.15 17.53
N ASN A 105 12.91 2.89 17.84
CA ASN A 105 11.58 2.57 17.31
C ASN A 105 11.57 2.60 15.77
N ALA A 106 10.69 1.83 15.16
CA ALA A 106 10.47 1.90 13.72
C ALA A 106 9.93 3.27 13.34
N ILE A 107 10.60 3.96 12.41
CA ILE A 107 10.10 5.23 11.88
C ILE A 107 9.11 4.94 10.75
N VAL A 108 7.84 5.32 11.00
CA VAL A 108 6.72 4.97 10.13
C VAL A 108 6.74 5.80 8.84
N TRP A 109 6.20 5.25 7.76
CA TRP A 109 6.07 5.90 6.45
C TRP A 109 5.41 7.30 6.51
N GLN A 110 4.48 7.51 7.44
CA GLN A 110 3.78 8.79 7.65
C GLN A 110 4.65 9.86 8.33
N CYS A 111 5.78 9.47 8.94
CA CYS A 111 6.59 10.36 9.74
C CYS A 111 7.31 11.42 8.90
N ARG A 112 7.18 12.70 9.28
CA ARG A 112 7.74 13.85 8.55
C ARG A 112 9.07 14.36 9.10
N ARG A 113 9.66 13.70 10.14
CA ARG A 113 10.90 14.17 10.83
C ARG A 113 12.11 14.34 9.90
N THR A 114 12.13 13.66 8.77
CA THR A 114 13.26 13.69 7.83
C THR A 114 13.06 14.69 6.68
N ALA A 115 12.07 15.57 6.75
CA ALA A 115 11.83 16.59 5.72
C ALA A 115 13.07 17.47 5.48
N SER A 116 13.77 17.90 6.53
CA SER A 116 14.99 18.69 6.41
C SER A 116 16.13 17.96 5.70
N ILE A 117 16.19 16.64 5.78
CA ILE A 117 17.16 15.82 5.03
C ILE A 117 16.79 15.85 3.53
N CYS A 118 15.48 15.81 3.21
CA CYS A 118 15.03 15.96 1.82
C CYS A 118 15.42 17.33 1.26
N ASP A 119 15.23 18.42 2.03
CA ASP A 119 15.62 19.77 1.63
C ASP A 119 17.14 19.89 1.40
N GLU A 120 17.95 19.21 2.22
CA GLU A 120 19.41 19.15 2.03
C GLU A 120 19.75 18.43 0.71
N LEU A 121 19.17 17.27 0.46
CA LEU A 121 19.40 16.50 -0.77
C LEU A 121 18.97 17.29 -2.02
N GLU A 122 17.88 18.05 -1.92
CA GLU A 122 17.42 18.93 -2.99
C GLU A 122 18.41 20.05 -3.28
N ARG A 123 18.90 20.76 -2.24
CA ARG A 123 19.93 21.82 -2.39
C ARG A 123 21.23 21.27 -2.99
N ARG A 124 21.51 19.98 -2.81
CA ARG A 124 22.64 19.27 -3.42
C ARG A 124 22.36 18.77 -4.85
N GLY A 125 21.17 19.08 -5.41
CA GLY A 125 20.80 18.75 -6.76
C GLY A 125 20.53 17.26 -7.02
N LEU A 126 20.09 16.51 -6.00
CA LEU A 126 19.88 15.06 -6.10
C LEU A 126 18.44 14.67 -6.48
N ARG A 127 17.49 15.61 -6.54
CA ARG A 127 16.08 15.34 -6.86
C ARG A 127 15.91 14.53 -8.15
N ASP A 128 16.48 15.01 -9.24
CA ASP A 128 16.34 14.37 -10.57
C ASP A 128 17.05 13.01 -10.60
N TYR A 129 18.21 12.92 -9.96
CA TYR A 129 18.93 11.64 -9.87
C TYR A 129 18.12 10.59 -9.09
N ILE A 130 17.56 10.96 -7.94
CA ILE A 130 16.70 10.08 -7.15
C ILE A 130 15.51 9.63 -7.98
N LYS A 131 14.77 10.56 -8.59
CA LYS A 131 13.61 10.24 -9.41
C LYS A 131 13.96 9.29 -10.56
N LYS A 132 15.01 9.58 -11.30
CA LYS A 132 15.43 8.78 -12.45
C LYS A 132 15.93 7.40 -12.06
N THR A 133 16.62 7.27 -10.93
CA THR A 133 17.21 6.00 -10.48
C THR A 133 16.20 5.11 -9.77
N THR A 134 15.37 5.71 -8.91
CA THR A 134 14.46 4.96 -8.01
C THR A 134 12.99 4.98 -8.44
N GLY A 135 12.62 5.84 -9.38
CA GLY A 135 11.22 6.09 -9.77
C GLY A 135 10.43 6.92 -8.75
N LEU A 136 11.05 7.30 -7.64
CA LEU A 136 10.39 7.95 -6.51
C LEU A 136 10.62 9.45 -6.50
N VAL A 137 9.70 10.20 -5.92
CA VAL A 137 9.90 11.60 -5.58
C VAL A 137 10.81 11.73 -4.34
N LEU A 138 11.52 12.84 -4.22
CA LEU A 138 12.29 13.13 -3.02
C LEU A 138 11.35 13.58 -1.90
N ASP A 139 11.05 12.67 -0.99
CA ASP A 139 10.12 12.90 0.13
C ASP A 139 10.50 12.08 1.37
N ALA A 140 10.16 12.60 2.55
CA ALA A 140 10.33 11.93 3.85
C ALA A 140 9.52 10.62 3.98
N TYR A 141 8.64 10.34 3.05
CA TYR A 141 7.84 9.11 2.96
C TYR A 141 8.73 7.85 2.89
N PHE A 142 9.81 7.89 2.13
CA PHE A 142 10.64 6.74 1.81
C PHE A 142 11.72 6.44 2.86
N SER A 143 12.28 5.22 2.86
CA SER A 143 13.10 4.71 3.96
C SER A 143 14.47 5.36 4.08
N GLY A 144 15.12 5.75 2.98
CA GLY A 144 16.52 6.16 2.96
C GLY A 144 16.86 7.29 3.92
N THR A 145 16.02 8.35 3.97
CA THR A 145 16.21 9.48 4.89
C THR A 145 16.00 9.09 6.36
N LYS A 146 15.14 8.10 6.63
CA LYS A 146 14.88 7.59 7.98
C LYS A 146 16.08 6.79 8.52
N ILE A 147 16.72 5.99 7.67
CA ILE A 147 17.97 5.28 8.03
C ILE A 147 19.04 6.30 8.40
N LYS A 148 19.27 7.31 7.54
CA LYS A 148 20.23 8.38 7.81
C LYS A 148 19.92 9.06 9.15
N TRP A 149 18.66 9.38 9.40
CA TRP A 149 18.26 10.03 10.65
C TRP A 149 18.61 9.17 11.88
N ILE A 150 18.32 7.86 11.83
CA ILE A 150 18.66 6.94 12.94
C ILE A 150 20.17 6.92 13.17
N LEU A 151 20.98 6.80 12.10
CA LEU A 151 22.42 6.76 12.22
C LEU A 151 23.03 8.05 12.77
N ASP A 152 22.40 9.20 12.49
CA ASP A 152 22.89 10.51 12.92
C ASP A 152 22.43 10.89 14.35
N HIS A 153 21.29 10.33 14.83
CA HIS A 153 20.68 10.76 16.10
C HIS A 153 20.74 9.73 17.23
N VAL A 154 20.91 8.43 16.89
CA VAL A 154 21.04 7.41 17.93
C VAL A 154 22.52 7.28 18.32
N PRO A 155 22.88 7.51 19.60
CA PRO A 155 24.28 7.48 20.05
C PRO A 155 24.99 6.15 19.70
N GLY A 156 26.15 6.25 19.04
CA GLY A 156 26.97 5.10 18.63
C GLY A 156 26.41 4.28 17.45
N ALA A 157 25.29 4.69 16.84
CA ALA A 157 24.68 3.95 15.75
C ALA A 157 25.57 4.00 14.49
N ARG A 158 26.13 5.15 14.15
CA ARG A 158 26.98 5.32 12.96
C ARG A 158 28.22 4.45 13.04
N GLU A 159 28.95 4.49 14.15
CA GLU A 159 30.14 3.68 14.37
C GLU A 159 29.84 2.17 14.34
N LYS A 160 28.70 1.75 14.90
CA LYS A 160 28.25 0.35 14.82
C LYS A 160 27.91 -0.05 13.40
N ALA A 161 27.24 0.82 12.64
CA ALA A 161 26.92 0.57 11.25
C ALA A 161 28.17 0.42 10.38
N GLU A 162 29.17 1.28 10.56
CA GLU A 162 30.46 1.23 9.84
C GLU A 162 31.24 -0.06 10.17
N ARG A 163 31.11 -0.60 11.38
CA ARG A 163 31.70 -1.89 11.76
C ARG A 163 30.87 -3.10 11.29
N GLY A 164 29.72 -2.89 10.62
CA GLY A 164 28.83 -3.96 10.13
C GLY A 164 28.07 -4.69 11.24
N GLU A 165 27.84 -4.02 12.39
CA GLU A 165 27.13 -4.56 13.54
C GLU A 165 25.62 -4.32 13.47
N LEU A 166 25.14 -3.42 12.59
CA LEU A 166 23.74 -3.08 12.43
C LEU A 166 23.17 -3.64 11.12
N LEU A 167 21.90 -3.99 11.16
CA LEU A 167 21.08 -4.36 10.02
C LEU A 167 19.92 -3.39 9.87
N PHE A 168 19.53 -3.16 8.64
CA PHE A 168 18.32 -2.42 8.25
C PHE A 168 17.32 -3.37 7.59
N GLY A 169 16.05 -3.07 7.77
CA GLY A 169 14.97 -3.66 6.99
C GLY A 169 13.71 -2.80 7.00
N THR A 170 12.91 -2.98 5.98
CA THR A 170 11.49 -2.69 6.02
C THR A 170 10.79 -3.76 6.88
N VAL A 171 9.49 -3.62 7.11
CA VAL A 171 8.79 -4.50 8.05
C VAL A 171 8.83 -5.98 7.65
N ASP A 172 8.79 -6.29 6.36
CA ASP A 172 8.98 -7.65 5.84
C ASP A 172 10.30 -8.27 6.27
N THR A 173 11.40 -7.54 6.07
CA THR A 173 12.75 -7.99 6.46
C THR A 173 12.85 -8.25 7.95
N TRP A 174 12.28 -7.34 8.77
CA TRP A 174 12.24 -7.49 10.22
C TRP A 174 11.46 -8.74 10.64
N LEU A 175 10.27 -8.96 10.06
CA LEU A 175 9.45 -10.13 10.37
C LEU A 175 10.15 -11.44 9.97
N ILE A 176 10.74 -11.48 8.77
CA ILE A 176 11.48 -12.67 8.30
C ILE A 176 12.68 -12.95 9.20
N TRP A 177 13.45 -11.92 9.55
CA TRP A 177 14.56 -12.05 10.49
C TRP A 177 14.10 -12.68 11.81
N LYS A 178 12.99 -12.20 12.38
CA LYS A 178 12.43 -12.73 13.64
C LYS A 178 11.86 -14.13 13.49
N LEU A 179 11.11 -14.40 12.44
CA LEU A 179 10.46 -15.70 12.20
C LEU A 179 11.45 -16.81 11.83
N THR A 180 12.66 -16.46 11.36
CA THR A 180 13.74 -17.38 11.02
C THR A 180 14.85 -17.43 12.07
N ASP A 181 14.61 -16.93 13.28
CA ASP A 181 15.60 -16.88 14.38
C ASP A 181 16.93 -16.22 13.97
N GLY A 182 16.87 -15.13 13.20
CA GLY A 182 18.02 -14.35 12.76
C GLY A 182 18.84 -14.96 11.63
N LYS A 183 18.34 -15.99 10.94
CA LYS A 183 19.08 -16.70 9.88
C LYS A 183 18.94 -16.07 8.52
N VAL A 184 17.85 -15.34 8.25
CA VAL A 184 17.55 -14.80 6.91
C VAL A 184 17.38 -13.28 6.97
N HIS A 185 18.22 -12.56 6.23
CA HIS A 185 18.18 -11.10 6.10
C HIS A 185 17.96 -10.74 4.63
N ILE A 186 16.70 -10.68 4.24
CA ILE A 186 16.28 -10.42 2.87
C ILE A 186 15.10 -9.43 2.83
N THR A 187 14.88 -8.84 1.68
CA THR A 187 13.64 -8.17 1.26
C THR A 187 13.29 -8.59 -0.15
N ASP A 188 12.12 -8.19 -0.64
CA ASP A 188 11.76 -8.41 -2.04
C ASP A 188 11.93 -7.13 -2.88
N TYR A 189 11.81 -7.27 -4.20
CA TYR A 189 11.90 -6.16 -5.13
C TYR A 189 10.88 -5.06 -4.85
N THR A 190 9.66 -5.41 -4.42
CA THR A 190 8.60 -4.43 -4.19
C THR A 190 8.92 -3.53 -3.01
N ASN A 191 9.38 -4.09 -1.89
CA ASN A 191 9.81 -3.34 -0.72
C ASN A 191 11.12 -2.57 -0.96
N ALA A 192 12.10 -3.19 -1.63
CA ALA A 192 13.36 -2.53 -1.98
C ALA A 192 13.13 -1.27 -2.81
N SER A 193 12.22 -1.30 -3.78
CA SER A 193 11.87 -0.16 -4.63
C SER A 193 11.25 1.01 -3.86
N ARG A 194 10.85 0.83 -2.60
CA ARG A 194 10.27 1.88 -1.74
C ARG A 194 11.27 2.54 -0.80
N THR A 195 12.53 2.17 -0.88
CA THR A 195 13.55 2.65 0.07
C THR A 195 14.19 3.98 -0.33
N MET A 196 14.05 4.42 -1.58
CA MET A 196 14.80 5.53 -2.18
C MET A 196 16.33 5.26 -2.24
N LEU A 197 16.71 3.97 -2.17
CA LEU A 197 18.11 3.52 -2.23
C LEU A 197 18.33 2.51 -3.36
N TYR A 198 17.27 2.04 -4.00
CA TYR A 198 17.30 0.94 -4.95
C TYR A 198 17.15 1.45 -6.39
N ASP A 199 18.13 1.10 -7.24
CA ASP A 199 18.06 1.36 -8.68
C ASP A 199 17.08 0.36 -9.31
N ILE A 200 15.88 0.84 -9.67
CA ILE A 200 14.81 -0.02 -10.22
C ILE A 200 15.11 -0.51 -11.65
N HIS A 201 16.08 0.06 -12.33
CA HIS A 201 16.48 -0.32 -13.69
C HIS A 201 17.60 -1.36 -13.67
N LYS A 202 18.60 -1.19 -12.78
CA LYS A 202 19.71 -2.13 -12.61
C LYS A 202 19.42 -3.26 -11.64
N LEU A 203 18.33 -3.13 -10.89
CA LEU A 203 17.89 -4.07 -9.84
C LEU A 203 18.98 -4.33 -8.79
N CYS A 204 19.56 -3.25 -8.27
CA CYS A 204 20.58 -3.28 -7.22
C CYS A 204 20.49 -2.06 -6.32
N TRP A 205 21.08 -2.14 -5.14
CA TRP A 205 21.27 -0.97 -4.27
C TRP A 205 22.17 0.04 -4.96
N ASP A 206 21.76 1.31 -5.00
CA ASP A 206 22.51 2.38 -5.68
C ASP A 206 23.65 2.91 -4.79
N GLU A 207 24.89 2.65 -5.19
CA GLU A 207 26.09 3.03 -4.42
C GLU A 207 26.21 4.55 -4.24
N ARG A 208 25.72 5.37 -5.18
CA ARG A 208 25.77 6.81 -5.06
C ARG A 208 24.81 7.28 -3.98
N LEU A 209 23.57 6.79 -3.98
CA LEU A 209 22.59 7.16 -2.95
C LEU A 209 23.03 6.69 -1.56
N LEU A 210 23.65 5.50 -1.47
CA LEU A 210 24.23 5.03 -0.21
C LEU A 210 25.33 5.97 0.31
N ARG A 211 26.24 6.41 -0.56
CA ARG A 211 27.27 7.39 -0.17
C ARG A 211 26.70 8.74 0.22
N GLU A 212 25.74 9.27 -0.57
CA GLU A 212 25.14 10.58 -0.31
C GLU A 212 24.37 10.63 1.03
N LEU A 213 23.78 9.50 1.43
CA LEU A 213 23.07 9.36 2.69
C LEU A 213 23.95 8.82 3.83
N GLY A 214 25.19 8.40 3.53
CA GLY A 214 26.11 7.83 4.51
C GLY A 214 25.62 6.50 5.10
N ILE A 215 25.02 5.64 4.27
CA ILE A 215 24.48 4.34 4.68
C ILE A 215 25.45 3.23 4.25
N PRO A 216 26.06 2.48 5.20
CA PRO A 216 26.91 1.34 4.85
C PRO A 216 26.13 0.22 4.15
N ALA A 217 26.63 -0.28 3.03
CA ALA A 217 25.99 -1.34 2.27
C ALA A 217 25.82 -2.65 3.09
N SER A 218 26.67 -2.87 4.09
CA SER A 218 26.60 -4.03 5.00
C SER A 218 25.31 -4.10 5.83
N MET A 219 24.59 -2.98 5.95
CA MET A 219 23.30 -2.92 6.65
C MET A 219 22.14 -3.46 5.82
N LEU A 220 22.28 -3.53 4.50
CA LEU A 220 21.17 -3.74 3.59
C LEU A 220 20.85 -5.21 3.40
N PRO A 221 19.57 -5.60 3.31
CA PRO A 221 19.16 -6.97 3.02
C PRO A 221 19.47 -7.36 1.57
N ALA A 222 19.63 -8.67 1.33
CA ALA A 222 19.66 -9.18 -0.03
C ALA A 222 18.24 -9.06 -0.64
N VAL A 223 18.17 -8.60 -1.89
CA VAL A 223 16.89 -8.46 -2.61
C VAL A 223 16.58 -9.73 -3.38
N ARG A 224 15.36 -10.27 -3.21
CA ARG A 224 14.92 -11.54 -3.78
C ARG A 224 13.63 -11.37 -4.58
N ASN A 225 13.21 -12.42 -5.28
CA ASN A 225 11.90 -12.44 -5.93
C ASN A 225 10.77 -12.31 -4.89
N SER A 226 9.61 -11.86 -5.31
CA SER A 226 8.41 -11.78 -4.46
C SER A 226 7.79 -13.16 -4.17
N SER A 227 8.08 -14.16 -5.02
CA SER A 227 7.65 -15.56 -4.90
C SER A 227 8.86 -16.47 -4.97
N GLU A 228 9.31 -16.93 -3.81
CA GLU A 228 10.49 -17.79 -3.64
C GLU A 228 10.54 -18.33 -2.21
N VAL A 229 11.05 -19.54 -2.00
CA VAL A 229 11.27 -20.05 -0.64
C VAL A 229 12.50 -19.39 -0.03
N TYR A 230 12.33 -18.57 1.00
CA TYR A 230 13.40 -17.78 1.62
C TYR A 230 14.01 -18.45 2.84
N GLY A 231 13.22 -19.24 3.56
CA GLY A 231 13.56 -19.91 4.80
C GLY A 231 12.32 -20.56 5.41
N THR A 232 12.40 -20.95 6.67
CA THR A 232 11.31 -21.61 7.38
C THR A 232 11.04 -20.93 8.72
N CYS A 233 9.76 -20.92 9.12
CA CYS A 233 9.30 -20.55 10.45
C CYS A 233 8.96 -21.82 11.23
N ASN A 234 9.44 -21.93 12.47
CA ASN A 234 9.07 -23.04 13.36
C ASN A 234 7.70 -22.75 13.99
N ILE A 235 6.68 -23.51 13.60
CA ILE A 235 5.35 -23.46 14.17
C ILE A 235 5.08 -24.80 14.87
N GLN A 236 5.04 -24.80 16.21
CA GLN A 236 4.77 -25.99 17.01
C GLN A 236 5.65 -27.21 16.65
N GLY A 237 6.92 -26.96 16.32
CA GLY A 237 7.89 -27.99 15.92
C GLY A 237 7.88 -28.35 14.44
N VAL A 238 6.99 -27.76 13.64
CA VAL A 238 6.94 -27.94 12.19
C VAL A 238 7.64 -26.77 11.49
N GLN A 239 8.53 -27.07 10.54
CA GLN A 239 9.23 -26.07 9.72
C GLN A 239 8.34 -25.68 8.53
N VAL A 240 7.62 -24.57 8.62
CA VAL A 240 6.73 -24.07 7.57
C VAL A 240 7.50 -23.09 6.69
N PRO A 241 7.54 -23.27 5.34
CA PRO A 241 8.23 -22.34 4.43
C PRO A 241 7.66 -20.93 4.47
N ILE A 242 8.52 -19.92 4.49
CA ILE A 242 8.18 -18.54 4.16
C ILE A 242 8.50 -18.35 2.69
N ALA A 243 7.48 -18.08 1.85
CA ALA A 243 7.64 -18.22 0.41
C ALA A 243 6.98 -17.12 -0.44
N GLY A 244 6.37 -16.12 0.17
CA GLY A 244 5.80 -14.96 -0.52
C GLY A 244 6.09 -13.68 0.25
N ILE A 245 6.51 -12.62 -0.45
CA ILE A 245 6.72 -11.28 0.13
C ILE A 245 6.27 -10.23 -0.87
N ALA A 246 5.49 -9.27 -0.43
CA ALA A 246 5.26 -8.05 -1.19
C ALA A 246 4.81 -6.91 -0.25
N GLY A 247 5.14 -5.67 -0.60
CA GLY A 247 4.54 -4.50 0.01
C GLY A 247 3.01 -4.53 -0.16
N ASP A 248 2.28 -3.95 0.78
CA ASP A 248 0.82 -4.07 0.88
C ASP A 248 0.07 -3.70 -0.40
N GLN A 249 0.48 -2.62 -1.06
CA GLN A 249 -0.19 -2.15 -2.27
C GLN A 249 0.15 -3.01 -3.48
N GLN A 250 1.37 -3.54 -3.56
CA GLN A 250 1.79 -4.49 -4.59
C GLN A 250 1.13 -5.87 -4.36
N ALA A 251 1.03 -6.32 -3.11
CA ALA A 251 0.30 -7.52 -2.77
C ALA A 251 -1.18 -7.41 -3.18
N ALA A 252 -1.82 -6.25 -2.92
CA ALA A 252 -3.20 -6.01 -3.36
C ALA A 252 -3.33 -6.01 -4.89
N LEU A 253 -2.37 -5.43 -5.62
CA LEU A 253 -2.35 -5.48 -7.09
C LEU A 253 -2.27 -6.93 -7.58
N PHE A 254 -1.40 -7.74 -6.97
CA PHE A 254 -1.25 -9.16 -7.30
C PHE A 254 -2.48 -9.98 -6.92
N GLY A 255 -3.06 -9.75 -5.73
CA GLY A 255 -4.28 -10.41 -5.26
C GLY A 255 -5.53 -10.04 -6.08
N GLN A 256 -5.52 -8.88 -6.71
CA GLN A 256 -6.52 -8.49 -7.72
C GLN A 256 -6.24 -9.11 -9.10
N CYS A 257 -5.21 -9.93 -9.26
CA CYS A 257 -4.80 -10.50 -10.55
C CYS A 257 -4.57 -9.45 -11.64
N CYS A 258 -3.99 -8.31 -11.29
CA CYS A 258 -3.62 -7.25 -12.23
C CYS A 258 -2.25 -7.58 -12.86
N PHE A 259 -2.21 -8.59 -13.75
CA PHE A 259 -0.97 -9.18 -14.26
C PHE A 259 -0.51 -8.61 -15.59
N THR A 260 -1.37 -7.87 -16.29
CA THR A 260 -1.07 -7.35 -17.64
C THR A 260 -0.98 -5.82 -17.64
N PRO A 261 -0.18 -5.22 -18.54
CA PRO A 261 -0.10 -3.77 -18.67
C PRO A 261 -1.49 -3.14 -18.88
N GLY A 262 -1.79 -2.08 -18.11
CA GLY A 262 -3.07 -1.41 -18.11
C GLY A 262 -4.08 -1.97 -17.11
N ASP A 263 -3.81 -3.13 -16.48
CA ASP A 263 -4.60 -3.57 -15.33
C ASP A 263 -4.32 -2.66 -14.14
N ALA A 264 -5.37 -2.23 -13.47
CA ALA A 264 -5.25 -1.35 -12.32
C ALA A 264 -6.18 -1.72 -11.17
N LYS A 265 -5.72 -1.42 -9.96
CA LYS A 265 -6.51 -1.53 -8.75
C LYS A 265 -6.50 -0.23 -7.97
N ASN A 266 -7.56 0.04 -7.23
CA ASN A 266 -7.61 1.10 -6.22
C ASN A 266 -8.09 0.54 -4.89
N THR A 267 -7.28 0.71 -3.85
CA THR A 267 -7.64 0.35 -2.47
C THR A 267 -8.22 1.58 -1.78
N TYR A 268 -9.50 1.53 -1.45
CA TYR A 268 -10.25 2.60 -0.79
C TYR A 268 -10.23 2.41 0.74
N GLY A 269 -9.18 2.93 1.37
CA GLY A 269 -9.00 2.96 2.82
C GLY A 269 -9.17 4.37 3.40
N THR A 270 -8.44 4.69 4.46
CA THR A 270 -8.31 6.07 5.00
C THR A 270 -7.85 7.05 3.92
N GLY A 271 -6.81 6.67 3.17
CA GLY A 271 -6.47 7.22 1.86
C GLY A 271 -6.87 6.25 0.74
N CYS A 272 -6.57 6.60 -0.51
CA CYS A 272 -6.69 5.67 -1.62
C CYS A 272 -5.33 5.48 -2.29
N PHE A 273 -5.04 4.23 -2.66
CA PHE A 273 -3.79 3.86 -3.31
C PHE A 273 -4.10 3.15 -4.63
N LEU A 274 -3.85 3.86 -5.72
CA LEU A 274 -4.11 3.39 -7.07
C LEU A 274 -2.80 2.95 -7.71
N LEU A 275 -2.75 1.71 -8.17
CA LEU A 275 -1.62 1.15 -8.90
C LEU A 275 -2.09 0.64 -10.26
N MET A 276 -1.33 0.97 -11.31
CA MET A 276 -1.50 0.44 -12.66
C MET A 276 -0.25 -0.34 -13.06
N ASN A 277 -0.41 -1.60 -13.45
CA ASN A 277 0.67 -2.42 -13.99
C ASN A 277 1.13 -1.84 -15.34
N THR A 278 2.43 -1.63 -15.52
CA THR A 278 3.05 -1.12 -16.75
C THR A 278 3.89 -2.19 -17.48
N GLY A 279 3.85 -3.44 -17.00
CA GLY A 279 4.63 -4.54 -17.56
C GLY A 279 6.11 -4.46 -17.21
N GLU A 280 6.96 -4.89 -18.12
CA GLU A 280 8.41 -4.94 -17.91
C GLU A 280 9.12 -3.59 -18.15
N THR A 281 8.37 -2.52 -18.36
CA THR A 281 8.92 -1.18 -18.61
C THR A 281 8.66 -0.25 -17.42
N ALA A 282 9.73 0.28 -16.84
CA ALA A 282 9.65 1.35 -15.85
C ALA A 282 9.27 2.65 -16.54
N MET A 283 8.01 3.08 -16.41
CA MET A 283 7.52 4.33 -17.00
C MET A 283 7.92 5.51 -16.12
N GLU A 284 8.56 6.52 -16.71
CA GLU A 284 8.83 7.76 -15.99
C GLU A 284 7.59 8.65 -16.00
N SER A 285 7.06 8.96 -14.81
CA SER A 285 5.90 9.84 -14.70
C SER A 285 6.29 11.30 -14.83
N VAL A 286 5.55 12.05 -15.67
CA VAL A 286 5.63 13.51 -15.77
C VAL A 286 4.42 14.21 -15.15
N HIS A 287 3.40 13.43 -14.72
CA HIS A 287 2.16 13.92 -14.11
C HIS A 287 2.09 13.66 -12.60
N GLY A 288 3.24 13.60 -11.91
CA GLY A 288 3.28 13.55 -10.45
C GLY A 288 3.01 12.17 -9.83
N LEU A 289 3.10 11.09 -10.60
CA LEU A 289 3.03 9.72 -10.08
C LEU A 289 4.42 9.21 -9.68
N VAL A 290 4.46 8.12 -8.93
CA VAL A 290 5.71 7.40 -8.68
C VAL A 290 5.75 6.09 -9.47
N THR A 291 6.96 5.71 -9.89
CA THR A 291 7.21 4.42 -10.51
C THR A 291 7.75 3.47 -9.46
N THR A 292 7.21 2.27 -9.39
CA THR A 292 7.61 1.26 -8.41
C THR A 292 7.68 -0.12 -9.05
N ILE A 293 8.34 -1.08 -8.41
CA ILE A 293 8.29 -2.48 -8.87
C ILE A 293 7.01 -3.10 -8.35
N ALA A 294 6.21 -3.66 -9.24
CA ALA A 294 4.93 -4.30 -8.95
C ALA A 294 5.11 -5.71 -8.38
N VAL A 295 6.03 -6.48 -8.95
CA VAL A 295 6.34 -7.86 -8.53
C VAL A 295 7.65 -8.32 -9.16
N GLY A 296 8.36 -9.22 -8.47
CA GLY A 296 9.49 -9.97 -9.01
C GLY A 296 9.17 -11.46 -9.05
N LEU A 297 9.19 -12.07 -10.24
CA LEU A 297 8.90 -13.49 -10.45
C LEU A 297 9.94 -14.11 -11.38
N GLY A 298 10.57 -15.20 -10.96
CA GLY A 298 11.49 -15.95 -11.80
C GLY A 298 12.66 -15.14 -12.37
N GLY A 299 13.15 -14.14 -11.62
CA GLY A 299 14.24 -13.25 -12.03
C GLY A 299 13.82 -12.12 -12.98
N ARG A 300 12.53 -11.95 -13.25
CA ARG A 300 11.97 -10.82 -13.99
C ARG A 300 11.15 -9.94 -13.07
N VAL A 301 11.09 -8.64 -13.36
CA VAL A 301 10.25 -7.70 -12.64
C VAL A 301 9.20 -7.09 -13.56
N GLN A 302 8.04 -6.82 -12.99
CA GLN A 302 7.06 -5.94 -13.58
C GLN A 302 7.00 -4.65 -12.77
N TYR A 303 6.67 -3.55 -13.43
CA TYR A 303 6.58 -2.22 -12.84
C TYR A 303 5.12 -1.77 -12.71
N ALA A 304 4.90 -0.77 -11.89
CA ALA A 304 3.63 -0.08 -11.77
C ALA A 304 3.83 1.43 -11.63
N LEU A 305 2.89 2.19 -12.17
CA LEU A 305 2.67 3.58 -11.74
C LEU A 305 1.78 3.57 -10.50
N GLU A 306 2.13 4.39 -9.52
CA GLU A 306 1.37 4.55 -8.28
C GLU A 306 1.00 6.00 -8.04
N GLY A 307 -0.28 6.23 -7.71
CA GLY A 307 -0.79 7.48 -7.19
C GLY A 307 -1.43 7.30 -5.83
N SER A 308 -1.11 8.20 -4.90
CA SER A 308 -1.61 8.18 -3.53
C SER A 308 -2.51 9.37 -3.25
N ILE A 309 -3.71 9.10 -2.77
CA ILE A 309 -4.68 10.08 -2.25
C ILE A 309 -4.62 10.00 -0.74
N PHE A 310 -4.25 11.09 -0.07
CA PHE A 310 -4.06 11.09 1.38
C PHE A 310 -5.37 11.04 2.15
N VAL A 311 -6.42 11.64 1.62
CA VAL A 311 -7.74 11.71 2.24
C VAL A 311 -8.78 11.06 1.32
N GLY A 312 -8.98 9.76 1.52
CA GLY A 312 -10.06 8.97 0.93
C GLY A 312 -11.20 8.80 1.93
N GLY A 313 -11.37 7.62 2.50
CA GLY A 313 -12.38 7.36 3.55
C GLY A 313 -12.26 8.24 4.80
N ALA A 314 -11.10 8.87 5.02
CA ALA A 314 -10.92 9.83 6.11
C ALA A 314 -11.90 11.02 6.04
N VAL A 315 -12.36 11.44 4.86
CA VAL A 315 -13.38 12.49 4.74
C VAL A 315 -14.73 12.05 5.33
N ILE A 316 -15.04 10.77 5.21
CA ILE A 316 -16.27 10.20 5.80
C ILE A 316 -16.15 10.09 7.32
N GLN A 317 -14.95 9.72 7.83
CA GLN A 317 -14.67 9.74 9.26
C GLN A 317 -14.79 11.16 9.81
N TRP A 318 -14.27 12.16 9.12
CA TRP A 318 -14.39 13.57 9.49
C TRP A 318 -15.88 14.05 9.56
N LEU A 319 -16.71 13.63 8.61
CA LEU A 319 -18.16 13.90 8.67
C LEU A 319 -18.83 13.26 9.88
N ARG A 320 -18.36 12.09 10.31
CA ARG A 320 -18.87 11.35 11.47
C ARG A 320 -18.38 11.95 12.79
N ASP A 321 -17.07 12.09 12.93
CA ASP A 321 -16.41 12.33 14.22
C ASP A 321 -16.40 13.83 14.58
N GLU A 322 -16.15 14.71 13.61
CA GLU A 322 -16.01 16.14 13.84
C GLU A 322 -17.29 16.91 13.53
N LEU A 323 -17.87 16.73 12.33
CA LEU A 323 -19.09 17.43 11.95
C LEU A 323 -20.37 16.78 12.50
N ARG A 324 -20.30 15.49 12.84
CA ARG A 324 -21.45 14.71 13.37
C ARG A 324 -22.67 14.73 12.45
N PHE A 325 -22.44 14.78 11.14
CA PHE A 325 -23.50 14.74 10.14
C PHE A 325 -24.04 13.32 9.94
N ILE A 326 -23.25 12.32 10.25
CA ILE A 326 -23.60 10.90 10.20
C ILE A 326 -23.17 10.22 11.51
N ARG A 327 -23.78 9.09 11.84
CA ARG A 327 -23.44 8.30 13.04
C ARG A 327 -22.42 7.19 12.72
N GLU A 328 -22.58 6.57 11.56
CA GLU A 328 -21.75 5.50 11.08
C GLU A 328 -21.31 5.79 9.64
N ALA A 329 -20.17 5.27 9.21
CA ALA A 329 -19.66 5.50 7.84
C ALA A 329 -20.66 5.02 6.76
N ARG A 330 -21.39 3.94 7.01
CA ARG A 330 -22.42 3.41 6.08
C ARG A 330 -23.60 4.36 5.88
N ASP A 331 -23.86 5.30 6.79
CA ASP A 331 -24.94 6.25 6.65
C ASP A 331 -24.68 7.23 5.50
N ALA A 332 -23.41 7.40 5.10
CA ALA A 332 -23.03 8.33 4.04
C ALA A 332 -23.71 7.97 2.71
N GLU A 333 -23.75 6.69 2.33
CA GLU A 333 -24.43 6.21 1.12
C GLU A 333 -25.93 6.56 1.16
N TYR A 334 -26.58 6.32 2.30
CA TYR A 334 -27.99 6.63 2.46
C TYR A 334 -28.28 8.12 2.30
N PHE A 335 -27.52 8.98 2.99
CA PHE A 335 -27.76 10.43 2.91
C PHE A 335 -27.39 11.01 1.55
N ALA A 336 -26.30 10.55 0.91
CA ALA A 336 -25.93 10.99 -0.43
C ALA A 336 -27.02 10.68 -1.46
N SER A 337 -27.73 9.56 -1.29
CA SER A 337 -28.85 9.16 -2.18
C SER A 337 -30.15 9.96 -1.97
N LYS A 338 -30.26 10.75 -0.90
CA LYS A 338 -31.44 11.58 -0.61
C LYS A 338 -31.55 12.84 -1.46
N VAL A 339 -30.47 13.23 -2.11
CA VAL A 339 -30.44 14.40 -2.99
C VAL A 339 -30.04 13.98 -4.40
N PRO A 340 -30.59 14.61 -5.45
CA PRO A 340 -30.35 14.24 -6.84
C PRO A 340 -28.90 14.56 -7.30
N ASP A 341 -28.28 15.57 -6.67
CA ASP A 341 -26.91 16.02 -6.91
C ASP A 341 -26.38 16.79 -5.69
N THR A 342 -25.19 17.36 -5.78
CA THR A 342 -24.58 18.15 -4.70
C THR A 342 -25.13 19.58 -4.58
N GLY A 343 -26.08 19.98 -5.40
CA GLY A 343 -26.53 21.37 -5.49
C GLY A 343 -25.44 22.34 -5.92
N GLY A 344 -24.40 21.84 -6.62
CA GLY A 344 -23.23 22.62 -7.05
C GLY A 344 -22.13 22.72 -6.01
N VAL A 345 -22.26 22.02 -4.86
CA VAL A 345 -21.21 21.97 -3.83
C VAL A 345 -20.10 21.02 -4.26
N TYR A 346 -18.85 21.46 -4.12
CA TYR A 346 -17.64 20.63 -4.20
C TYR A 346 -16.88 20.73 -2.89
N LEU A 347 -16.39 19.59 -2.42
CA LEU A 347 -15.51 19.50 -1.26
C LEU A 347 -14.16 18.94 -1.71
N VAL A 348 -13.09 19.71 -1.50
CA VAL A 348 -11.71 19.26 -1.72
C VAL A 348 -11.14 18.89 -0.35
N PRO A 349 -10.91 17.59 -0.06
CA PRO A 349 -10.55 17.16 1.30
C PRO A 349 -9.04 17.22 1.54
N ALA A 350 -8.40 18.36 1.27
CA ALA A 350 -6.96 18.57 1.43
C ALA A 350 -6.57 18.82 2.90
N PHE A 351 -7.01 17.96 3.85
CA PHE A 351 -6.80 18.18 5.29
C PHE A 351 -5.32 18.17 5.69
N THR A 352 -4.50 17.46 4.94
CA THR A 352 -3.04 17.35 5.14
C THR A 352 -2.26 17.68 3.86
N GLY A 353 -2.82 18.59 3.05
CA GLY A 353 -2.36 18.84 1.69
C GLY A 353 -2.94 17.86 0.68
N LEU A 354 -2.54 18.00 -0.58
CA LEU A 354 -2.91 17.11 -1.68
C LEU A 354 -1.72 16.25 -2.08
N GLY A 355 -1.97 14.95 -2.28
CA GLY A 355 -1.03 14.00 -2.85
C GLY A 355 -0.96 14.11 -4.38
N ALA A 356 -0.68 12.98 -5.04
CA ALA A 356 -0.64 12.91 -6.50
C ALA A 356 -2.02 13.30 -7.11
N PRO A 357 -2.06 13.97 -8.26
CA PRO A 357 -0.91 14.46 -9.06
C PRO A 357 -0.39 15.83 -8.62
N HIS A 358 -1.00 16.48 -7.62
CA HIS A 358 -0.76 17.89 -7.28
C HIS A 358 0.49 18.11 -6.42
N TRP A 359 0.76 17.23 -5.43
CA TRP A 359 1.88 17.34 -4.48
C TRP A 359 1.98 18.70 -3.78
N ASP A 360 0.83 19.22 -3.36
CA ASP A 360 0.73 20.50 -2.67
C ASP A 360 0.48 20.30 -1.17
N MET A 361 1.53 20.50 -0.37
CA MET A 361 1.46 20.39 1.10
C MET A 361 0.81 21.63 1.76
N TYR A 362 0.66 22.73 1.03
CA TYR A 362 0.04 23.97 1.52
C TYR A 362 -1.46 24.05 1.18
N ALA A 363 -1.95 23.18 0.32
CA ALA A 363 -3.39 23.05 0.09
C ALA A 363 -4.13 22.69 1.38
N ARG A 364 -5.35 23.23 1.54
CA ARG A 364 -6.21 22.90 2.70
C ARG A 364 -7.63 22.57 2.26
N GLY A 365 -8.33 21.84 3.14
CA GLY A 365 -9.72 21.44 2.93
C GLY A 365 -10.61 22.63 2.56
N THR A 366 -11.30 22.55 1.43
CA THR A 366 -12.07 23.65 0.89
C THR A 366 -13.43 23.18 0.42
N MET A 367 -14.48 23.93 0.78
CA MET A 367 -15.83 23.76 0.23
C MET A 367 -16.21 24.98 -0.59
N VAL A 368 -16.70 24.75 -1.80
CA VAL A 368 -17.19 25.82 -2.71
C VAL A 368 -18.60 25.48 -3.20
N GLY A 369 -19.31 26.48 -3.71
CA GLY A 369 -20.66 26.29 -4.28
C GLY A 369 -21.79 26.29 -3.25
N LEU A 370 -21.53 26.68 -2.00
CA LEU A 370 -22.57 26.78 -0.96
C LEU A 370 -23.59 27.85 -1.29
N THR A 371 -24.86 27.54 -1.08
CA THR A 371 -25.98 28.46 -1.18
C THR A 371 -26.85 28.37 0.08
N ARG A 372 -27.80 29.26 0.25
CA ARG A 372 -28.75 29.19 1.38
C ARG A 372 -29.56 27.88 1.39
N GLY A 373 -29.75 27.23 0.26
CA GLY A 373 -30.46 25.96 0.12
C GLY A 373 -29.61 24.72 0.34
N THR A 374 -28.30 24.86 0.60
CA THR A 374 -27.40 23.73 0.86
C THR A 374 -27.78 23.04 2.16
N LYS A 375 -27.95 21.73 2.10
CA LYS A 375 -28.28 20.85 3.22
C LYS A 375 -27.11 19.94 3.57
N PRO A 376 -27.08 19.32 4.78
CA PRO A 376 -26.05 18.34 5.13
C PRO A 376 -25.89 17.21 4.09
N GLU A 377 -27.00 16.73 3.50
CA GLU A 377 -26.96 15.67 2.48
C GLU A 377 -26.16 16.07 1.24
N HIS A 378 -26.20 17.35 0.84
CA HIS A 378 -25.39 17.87 -0.28
C HIS A 378 -23.88 17.81 0.07
N ILE A 379 -23.52 18.13 1.32
CA ILE A 379 -22.13 18.10 1.79
C ILE A 379 -21.64 16.66 1.92
N ILE A 380 -22.46 15.75 2.48
CA ILE A 380 -22.13 14.33 2.59
C ILE A 380 -21.91 13.74 1.20
N ARG A 381 -22.77 14.05 0.25
CA ARG A 381 -22.63 13.62 -1.14
C ARG A 381 -21.36 14.20 -1.79
N ALA A 382 -21.08 15.48 -1.61
CA ALA A 382 -19.87 16.11 -2.14
C ALA A 382 -18.59 15.50 -1.56
N ALA A 383 -18.63 15.06 -0.30
CA ALA A 383 -17.52 14.34 0.32
C ALA A 383 -17.29 12.95 -0.32
N GLN A 384 -18.34 12.19 -0.60
CA GLN A 384 -18.22 10.92 -1.32
C GLN A 384 -17.77 11.12 -2.77
N GLU A 385 -18.36 12.08 -3.48
CA GLU A 385 -17.96 12.39 -4.86
C GLU A 385 -16.50 12.83 -4.94
N SER A 386 -15.97 13.51 -3.90
CA SER A 386 -14.57 13.96 -3.87
C SER A 386 -13.57 12.81 -3.92
N ILE A 387 -13.89 11.65 -3.33
CA ILE A 387 -13.05 10.45 -3.38
C ILE A 387 -12.94 9.93 -4.82
N ALA A 388 -14.05 9.91 -5.53
CA ALA A 388 -14.09 9.46 -6.92
C ALA A 388 -13.42 10.45 -7.87
N TYR A 389 -13.55 11.75 -7.65
CA TYR A 389 -12.86 12.77 -8.46
C TYR A 389 -11.33 12.67 -8.32
N GLN A 390 -10.83 12.55 -7.08
CA GLN A 390 -9.38 12.36 -6.85
C GLN A 390 -8.88 11.10 -7.55
N SER A 391 -9.63 10.00 -7.47
CA SER A 391 -9.27 8.75 -8.16
C SER A 391 -9.31 8.91 -9.69
N TYR A 392 -10.23 9.70 -10.23
CA TYR A 392 -10.25 10.06 -11.65
C TYR A 392 -8.97 10.80 -12.06
N ASP A 393 -8.56 11.80 -11.28
CA ASP A 393 -7.33 12.57 -11.58
C ASP A 393 -6.09 11.67 -11.64
N LEU A 394 -6.01 10.65 -10.76
CA LEU A 394 -4.92 9.67 -10.80
C LEU A 394 -4.98 8.78 -12.05
N VAL A 395 -6.16 8.26 -12.40
CA VAL A 395 -6.31 7.40 -13.60
C VAL A 395 -5.97 8.19 -14.86
N ASP A 396 -6.45 9.42 -14.98
CA ASP A 396 -6.15 10.31 -16.11
C ASP A 396 -4.64 10.56 -16.25
N ALA A 397 -3.95 10.81 -15.12
CA ALA A 397 -2.50 10.95 -15.09
C ALA A 397 -1.79 9.64 -15.48
N MET A 398 -2.26 8.49 -15.01
CA MET A 398 -1.68 7.18 -15.34
C MET A 398 -1.84 6.83 -16.81
N GLU A 399 -3.02 7.05 -17.39
CA GLU A 399 -3.28 6.82 -18.81
C GLU A 399 -2.38 7.67 -19.70
N LYS A 400 -2.17 8.94 -19.31
CA LYS A 400 -1.27 9.88 -20.03
C LYS A 400 0.19 9.45 -19.94
N ASP A 401 0.67 9.06 -18.75
CA ASP A 401 2.07 8.67 -18.53
C ASP A 401 2.37 7.30 -19.16
N ALA A 402 1.47 6.32 -19.01
CA ALA A 402 1.67 4.97 -19.50
C ALA A 402 1.36 4.81 -21.00
N GLY A 403 0.63 5.76 -21.60
CA GLY A 403 0.19 5.67 -23.00
C GLY A 403 -0.78 4.50 -23.24
N VAL A 404 -1.41 3.99 -22.17
CA VAL A 404 -2.39 2.89 -22.23
C VAL A 404 -3.70 3.34 -21.59
N THR A 405 -4.82 2.84 -22.14
CA THR A 405 -6.14 3.16 -21.60
C THR A 405 -6.59 2.07 -20.65
N LEU A 406 -7.06 2.47 -19.48
CA LEU A 406 -7.66 1.58 -18.49
C LEU A 406 -8.91 0.90 -19.09
N SER A 407 -8.98 -0.41 -19.07
CA SER A 407 -10.16 -1.15 -19.53
C SER A 407 -11.23 -1.23 -18.45
N GLN A 408 -10.82 -1.39 -17.20
CA GLN A 408 -11.64 -1.51 -16.00
C GLN A 408 -10.82 -1.18 -14.75
N LEU A 409 -11.47 -0.73 -13.69
CA LEU A 409 -10.81 -0.53 -12.39
C LEU A 409 -11.25 -1.64 -11.42
N ARG A 410 -10.31 -2.38 -10.85
CA ARG A 410 -10.57 -3.30 -9.73
C ARG A 410 -10.45 -2.56 -8.41
N VAL A 411 -11.37 -2.82 -7.48
CA VAL A 411 -11.48 -2.06 -6.23
C VAL A 411 -11.55 -2.97 -5.02
N ASP A 412 -10.93 -2.52 -3.93
CA ASP A 412 -10.98 -3.15 -2.62
C ASP A 412 -10.90 -2.12 -1.50
N GLY A 413 -10.75 -2.57 -0.27
CA GLY A 413 -10.74 -1.72 0.91
C GLY A 413 -12.14 -1.42 1.45
N GLY A 414 -12.20 -0.80 2.63
CA GLY A 414 -13.44 -0.62 3.39
C GLY A 414 -14.50 0.20 2.66
N ALA A 415 -14.10 1.32 2.03
CA ALA A 415 -15.06 2.21 1.35
C ALA A 415 -15.52 1.68 -0.01
N SER A 416 -14.90 0.62 -0.56
CA SER A 416 -15.42 -0.05 -1.77
C SER A 416 -16.76 -0.77 -1.54
N ARG A 417 -17.20 -0.88 -0.28
CA ARG A 417 -18.53 -1.41 0.07
C ARG A 417 -19.67 -0.45 -0.27
N ASP A 418 -19.38 0.83 -0.34
CA ASP A 418 -20.35 1.90 -0.65
C ASP A 418 -20.72 1.84 -2.14
N GLY A 419 -21.97 1.44 -2.42
CA GLY A 419 -22.47 1.27 -3.78
C GLY A 419 -22.62 2.59 -4.53
N PHE A 420 -22.98 3.67 -3.82
CA PHE A 420 -23.08 5.00 -4.39
C PHE A 420 -21.70 5.49 -4.87
N LEU A 421 -20.68 5.39 -4.01
CA LEU A 421 -19.32 5.78 -4.33
C LEU A 421 -18.79 4.97 -5.54
N MET A 422 -19.01 3.67 -5.56
CA MET A 422 -18.49 2.81 -6.65
C MET A 422 -19.21 3.07 -7.98
N GLN A 423 -20.53 3.33 -7.95
CA GLN A 423 -21.26 3.73 -9.17
C GLN A 423 -20.78 5.09 -9.67
N PHE A 424 -20.61 6.06 -8.77
CA PHE A 424 -20.10 7.37 -9.15
C PHE A 424 -18.67 7.32 -9.67
N GLN A 425 -17.84 6.43 -9.12
CA GLN A 425 -16.49 6.17 -9.64
C GLN A 425 -16.53 5.63 -11.07
N ALA A 426 -17.39 4.65 -11.36
CA ALA A 426 -17.56 4.13 -12.71
C ALA A 426 -18.02 5.22 -13.69
N ASP A 427 -18.93 6.08 -13.26
CA ASP A 427 -19.44 7.20 -14.04
C ASP A 427 -18.34 8.23 -14.34
N MET A 428 -17.50 8.58 -13.35
CA MET A 428 -16.39 9.54 -13.56
C MET A 428 -15.31 8.98 -14.46
N LEU A 429 -14.97 7.71 -14.33
CA LEU A 429 -13.97 7.06 -15.19
C LEU A 429 -14.52 6.76 -16.61
N ALA A 430 -15.84 6.68 -16.78
CA ALA A 430 -16.50 6.10 -17.95
C ALA A 430 -15.98 4.69 -18.26
N LYS A 431 -15.69 3.92 -17.23
CA LYS A 431 -15.13 2.56 -17.24
C LYS A 431 -15.82 1.70 -16.21
N PRO A 432 -15.93 0.37 -16.43
CA PRO A 432 -16.43 -0.54 -15.41
C PRO A 432 -15.55 -0.51 -14.15
N VAL A 433 -16.20 -0.49 -12.98
CA VAL A 433 -15.57 -0.69 -11.68
C VAL A 433 -15.97 -2.06 -11.15
N ARG A 434 -15.00 -2.93 -10.85
CA ARG A 434 -15.24 -4.31 -10.46
C ARG A 434 -14.73 -4.58 -9.04
N ARG A 435 -15.63 -5.06 -8.19
CA ARG A 435 -15.32 -5.47 -6.82
C ARG A 435 -15.25 -6.98 -6.73
N PRO A 436 -14.17 -7.58 -6.17
CA PRO A 436 -14.05 -9.02 -6.03
C PRO A 436 -14.92 -9.56 -4.89
N VAL A 437 -15.20 -10.87 -4.95
CA VAL A 437 -15.85 -11.61 -3.86
C VAL A 437 -14.95 -11.57 -2.61
N ILE A 438 -13.67 -11.88 -2.77
CA ILE A 438 -12.68 -11.84 -1.68
C ILE A 438 -12.11 -10.42 -1.60
N ARG A 439 -12.41 -9.75 -0.49
CA ARG A 439 -12.02 -8.33 -0.29
C ARG A 439 -10.68 -8.15 0.39
N GLU A 440 -10.15 -9.20 1.00
CA GLU A 440 -8.84 -9.24 1.65
C GLU A 440 -7.72 -9.46 0.60
N THR A 441 -7.73 -8.67 -0.45
CA THR A 441 -6.88 -8.82 -1.63
C THR A 441 -5.40 -8.66 -1.32
N THR A 442 -5.05 -7.85 -0.32
CA THR A 442 -3.67 -7.68 0.16
C THR A 442 -3.12 -8.97 0.73
N ALA A 443 -3.83 -9.59 1.67
CA ALA A 443 -3.44 -10.88 2.25
C ALA A 443 -3.48 -12.00 1.21
N LEU A 444 -4.51 -11.99 0.33
CA LEU A 444 -4.63 -12.95 -0.76
C LEU A 444 -3.44 -12.90 -1.72
N GLY A 445 -2.96 -11.69 -2.04
CA GLY A 445 -1.78 -11.52 -2.88
C GLY A 445 -0.52 -12.14 -2.28
N ALA A 446 -0.30 -11.98 -0.97
CA ALA A 446 0.79 -12.64 -0.27
C ALA A 446 0.64 -14.17 -0.27
N ALA A 447 -0.59 -14.68 -0.08
CA ALA A 447 -0.89 -16.10 -0.20
C ALA A 447 -0.64 -16.64 -1.61
N TYR A 448 -1.00 -15.89 -2.64
CA TYR A 448 -0.74 -16.25 -4.04
C TYR A 448 0.76 -16.38 -4.33
N LEU A 449 1.55 -15.40 -3.92
CA LEU A 449 3.00 -15.44 -4.10
C LEU A 449 3.61 -16.65 -3.38
N ALA A 450 3.19 -16.92 -2.14
CA ALA A 450 3.64 -18.09 -1.40
C ALA A 450 3.21 -19.40 -2.06
N GLY A 451 1.96 -19.49 -2.49
CA GLY A 451 1.40 -20.69 -3.14
C GLY A 451 2.05 -21.02 -4.48
N LEU A 452 2.39 -19.99 -5.28
CA LEU A 452 3.16 -20.16 -6.52
C LEU A 452 4.56 -20.73 -6.23
N ALA A 453 5.25 -20.22 -5.22
CA ALA A 453 6.61 -20.66 -4.88
C ALA A 453 6.69 -22.13 -4.43
N VAL A 454 5.62 -22.64 -3.80
CA VAL A 454 5.58 -24.04 -3.32
C VAL A 454 4.70 -24.95 -4.19
N GLY A 455 4.19 -24.44 -5.32
CA GLY A 455 3.45 -25.20 -6.33
C GLY A 455 2.04 -25.62 -5.89
N VAL A 456 1.39 -24.86 -5.01
CA VAL A 456 -0.06 -24.98 -4.74
C VAL A 456 -0.83 -24.53 -5.97
N TRP A 457 -0.45 -23.41 -6.55
CA TRP A 457 -0.90 -22.94 -7.87
C TRP A 457 0.28 -22.94 -8.84
N LYS A 458 -0.01 -23.19 -10.12
CA LYS A 458 1.03 -23.42 -11.14
C LYS A 458 1.43 -22.15 -11.88
N SER A 459 0.52 -21.18 -12.00
CA SER A 459 0.76 -19.97 -12.80
C SER A 459 -0.20 -18.82 -12.44
N CYS A 460 0.11 -17.62 -12.93
CA CYS A 460 -0.76 -16.47 -12.82
C CYS A 460 -2.09 -16.64 -13.56
N GLU A 461 -2.11 -17.41 -14.65
CA GLU A 461 -3.33 -17.72 -15.42
C GLU A 461 -4.29 -18.57 -14.57
N GLU A 462 -3.76 -19.54 -13.80
CA GLU A 462 -4.56 -20.32 -12.85
C GLU A 462 -5.17 -19.42 -11.79
N LEU A 463 -4.39 -18.53 -11.17
CA LEU A 463 -4.88 -17.55 -10.21
C LEU A 463 -5.96 -16.64 -10.80
N GLN A 464 -5.76 -16.18 -12.04
CA GLN A 464 -6.73 -15.33 -12.73
C GLN A 464 -8.06 -16.06 -12.96
N SER A 465 -8.03 -17.38 -13.23
CA SER A 465 -9.24 -18.19 -13.38
C SER A 465 -10.05 -18.35 -12.10
N LEU A 466 -9.41 -18.21 -10.94
CA LEU A 466 -10.01 -18.28 -9.61
C LEU A 466 -10.52 -16.90 -9.11
N TRP A 467 -10.13 -15.81 -9.78
CA TRP A 467 -10.62 -14.48 -9.42
C TRP A 467 -12.09 -14.31 -9.82
N HIS A 468 -12.96 -14.05 -8.87
CA HIS A 468 -14.40 -13.88 -9.11
C HIS A 468 -14.85 -12.47 -8.75
N CYS A 469 -15.63 -11.86 -9.66
CA CYS A 469 -16.27 -10.58 -9.44
C CYS A 469 -17.55 -10.75 -8.61
N ASP A 470 -17.72 -9.98 -7.56
CA ASP A 470 -18.96 -9.86 -6.78
C ASP A 470 -19.94 -8.92 -7.49
N VAL A 471 -19.48 -7.70 -7.78
CA VAL A 471 -20.28 -6.65 -8.41
C VAL A 471 -19.47 -5.92 -9.48
N THR A 472 -20.11 -5.67 -10.62
CA THR A 472 -19.62 -4.74 -11.64
C THR A 472 -20.53 -3.52 -11.68
N PHE A 473 -19.94 -2.34 -11.52
CA PHE A 473 -20.60 -1.05 -11.68
C PHE A 473 -20.28 -0.53 -13.08
N GLU A 474 -21.28 -0.55 -13.95
CA GLU A 474 -21.15 -0.02 -15.32
C GLU A 474 -21.39 1.50 -15.32
N PRO A 475 -20.67 2.29 -16.15
CA PRO A 475 -20.90 3.73 -16.26
C PRO A 475 -22.29 4.00 -16.85
N LYS A 476 -23.01 4.94 -16.24
CA LYS A 476 -24.38 5.31 -16.61
C LYS A 476 -24.56 6.79 -16.87
N MET A 477 -23.56 7.61 -16.54
CA MET A 477 -23.65 9.06 -16.64
C MET A 477 -23.39 9.50 -18.08
N GLU A 478 -24.21 10.44 -18.56
CA GLU A 478 -24.02 11.05 -19.86
C GLU A 478 -22.69 11.85 -19.92
N PRO A 479 -21.95 11.78 -21.04
CA PRO A 479 -20.63 12.39 -21.16
C PRO A 479 -20.62 13.89 -20.84
N GLU A 480 -21.61 14.64 -21.31
CA GLU A 480 -21.71 16.09 -21.06
C GLU A 480 -21.85 16.43 -19.58
N LYS A 481 -22.63 15.63 -18.83
CA LYS A 481 -22.80 15.80 -17.39
C LYS A 481 -21.49 15.49 -16.67
N ARG A 482 -20.82 14.40 -17.04
CA ARG A 482 -19.50 14.02 -16.50
C ARG A 482 -18.47 15.13 -16.68
N GLU A 483 -18.33 15.64 -17.89
CA GLU A 483 -17.39 16.73 -18.20
C GLU A 483 -17.69 18.01 -17.40
N LYS A 484 -18.97 18.36 -17.26
CA LYS A 484 -19.39 19.50 -16.44
C LYS A 484 -18.95 19.35 -15.00
N LEU A 485 -19.14 18.14 -14.41
CA LEU A 485 -18.76 17.84 -13.04
C LEU A 485 -17.23 17.89 -12.86
N LEU A 486 -16.46 17.31 -13.78
CA LEU A 486 -14.98 17.34 -13.76
C LEU A 486 -14.43 18.77 -13.88
N ARG A 487 -15.00 19.61 -14.76
CA ARG A 487 -14.63 21.03 -14.82
C ARG A 487 -14.88 21.76 -13.51
N GLY A 488 -16.00 21.45 -12.84
CA GLY A 488 -16.33 21.99 -11.51
C GLY A 488 -15.33 21.53 -10.45
N TRP A 489 -14.98 20.25 -10.46
CA TRP A 489 -13.98 19.66 -9.57
C TRP A 489 -12.61 20.33 -9.72
N HIS A 490 -12.07 20.40 -10.94
CA HIS A 490 -10.76 21.02 -11.19
C HIS A 490 -10.75 22.50 -10.78
N LYS A 491 -11.88 23.22 -10.99
CA LYS A 491 -12.02 24.59 -10.50
C LYS A 491 -12.01 24.67 -8.97
N ALA A 492 -12.62 23.72 -8.28
CA ALA A 492 -12.61 23.65 -6.82
C ALA A 492 -11.20 23.33 -6.27
N VAL A 493 -10.51 22.36 -6.88
CA VAL A 493 -9.09 22.07 -6.55
C VAL A 493 -8.24 23.30 -6.67
N GLY A 494 -8.35 24.04 -7.79
CA GLY A 494 -7.60 25.30 -7.99
C GLY A 494 -7.89 26.39 -6.95
N ARG A 495 -8.95 26.26 -6.10
CA ARG A 495 -9.22 27.17 -4.99
C ARG A 495 -8.64 26.70 -3.66
N SER A 496 -8.20 25.44 -3.57
CA SER A 496 -7.61 24.85 -2.37
C SER A 496 -6.08 24.86 -2.37
N LEU A 497 -5.47 25.04 -3.55
CA LEU A 497 -4.01 25.06 -3.70
C LEU A 497 -3.39 26.28 -3.03
N ASP A 498 -2.18 26.10 -2.50
CA ASP A 498 -1.32 27.17 -1.94
C ASP A 498 -2.09 28.04 -0.92
N TRP A 499 -2.87 27.39 -0.07
CA TRP A 499 -3.74 28.08 0.89
C TRP A 499 -2.98 28.62 2.11
N GLU A 500 -2.01 27.86 2.64
CA GLU A 500 -1.20 28.29 3.77
C GLU A 500 0.03 29.09 3.30
N GLU A 501 0.39 30.11 4.09
CA GLU A 501 1.61 30.89 3.88
C GLU A 501 2.86 30.03 4.13
N HIS A 502 3.89 30.21 3.29
CA HIS A 502 5.18 29.49 3.35
C HIS A 502 6.06 29.92 4.53
#